data_02a784437001e10e93ef5d162487494b
#
_entry.id   02a784437001e10e93ef5d162487494b
#
_cell.length_a   1.000
_cell.length_b   1.000
_cell.length_c   1.000
_cell.angle_alpha   90.00
_cell.angle_beta   90.00
_cell.angle_gamma   90.00
#
_symmetry.space_group_name_H-M   'P 1'
#
loop_
_entity.id
_entity.type
_entity.pdbx_description
1 polymer ?
#
loop_
_entity_poly.entity_id
_entity_poly.type
_entity_poly.pdbx_seq_one_letter_code
_entity_poly.pdbx_strand_id
1 'polypeptide(L)'
;VNAGDYLVYSISAPGIGPYSIDYRVASLGGSDGFEVSIDGEIVDTQAIPDTGDWQNWTTITSSSFDLVVGLYTLRIDFIDSGTNLNWFELQPPITEIFIEAEDYDDESGISLEDTTDEGGGQNIGYIDEGDWVEYTINIPSDGTYLIEYRLASAVDSFGFTNTIGGVVVDTQSLLSTGDWQNWITQSAEVNLSAGEQLMRLDFLG
;
A
#
# COMPACT_ATOMS: atom_id res chain seq x y z
N VAL A 1 -27.54 -13.30 -12.55
CA VAL A 1 -28.19 -13.43 -11.22
C VAL A 1 -29.59 -12.83 -11.24
N ASN A 2 -30.44 -13.18 -10.28
CA ASN A 2 -31.79 -12.65 -10.12
C ASN A 2 -31.92 -11.96 -8.78
N ALA A 3 -32.90 -11.07 -8.66
CA ALA A 3 -33.27 -10.48 -7.37
C ALA A 3 -33.56 -11.58 -6.32
N GLY A 4 -32.95 -11.47 -5.15
CA GLY A 4 -33.06 -12.44 -4.07
C GLY A 4 -32.07 -13.61 -4.11
N ASP A 5 -31.28 -13.76 -5.18
CA ASP A 5 -30.12 -14.67 -5.18
C ASP A 5 -29.07 -14.14 -4.20
N TYR A 6 -28.25 -15.05 -3.64
CA TYR A 6 -27.17 -14.66 -2.77
C TYR A 6 -25.94 -15.58 -2.87
N LEU A 7 -24.78 -15.06 -2.47
CA LEU A 7 -23.52 -15.79 -2.36
C LEU A 7 -22.98 -15.63 -0.94
N VAL A 8 -22.29 -16.66 -0.41
CA VAL A 8 -21.67 -16.64 0.92
C VAL A 8 -20.25 -17.18 0.83
N TYR A 9 -19.31 -16.47 1.46
CA TYR A 9 -17.90 -16.79 1.47
C TYR A 9 -17.35 -16.69 2.89
N SER A 10 -16.35 -17.51 3.22
CA SER A 10 -15.49 -17.29 4.37
C SER A 10 -14.28 -16.50 3.90
N ILE A 11 -14.01 -15.36 4.55
CA ILE A 11 -12.88 -14.50 4.25
C ILE A 11 -11.99 -14.33 5.48
N SER A 12 -10.73 -13.97 5.26
CA SER A 12 -9.77 -13.65 6.33
C SER A 12 -9.33 -12.20 6.20
N ALA A 13 -9.39 -11.45 7.31
CA ALA A 13 -8.76 -10.15 7.44
C ALA A 13 -7.41 -10.33 8.14
N PRO A 14 -6.27 -10.17 7.45
CA PRO A 14 -4.94 -10.37 8.04
C PRO A 14 -4.47 -9.20 8.91
N GLY A 15 -5.08 -8.01 8.80
CA GLY A 15 -4.71 -6.79 9.50
C GLY A 15 -5.90 -6.06 10.13
N ILE A 16 -5.62 -4.99 10.87
CA ILE A 16 -6.62 -4.08 11.45
C ILE A 16 -6.68 -2.81 10.59
N GLY A 17 -7.88 -2.35 10.26
CA GLY A 17 -8.08 -1.04 9.62
C GLY A 17 -9.13 -1.01 8.53
N PRO A 18 -9.15 0.05 7.73
CA PRO A 18 -10.15 0.25 6.69
C PRO A 18 -9.87 -0.66 5.48
N TYR A 19 -10.76 -1.61 5.26
CA TYR A 19 -10.80 -2.45 4.05
C TYR A 19 -11.74 -1.85 3.02
N SER A 20 -11.53 -2.20 1.75
CA SER A 20 -12.50 -2.02 0.68
C SER A 20 -12.62 -3.31 -0.13
N ILE A 21 -13.60 -3.38 -1.01
CA ILE A 21 -13.77 -4.52 -1.91
C ILE A 21 -13.87 -4.03 -3.33
N ASP A 22 -13.05 -4.59 -4.21
CA ASP A 22 -13.17 -4.43 -5.65
C ASP A 22 -14.08 -5.51 -6.21
N TYR A 23 -15.02 -5.12 -7.07
CA TYR A 23 -15.93 -6.02 -7.75
C TYR A 23 -15.78 -5.89 -9.27
N ARG A 24 -15.58 -6.99 -9.96
CA ARG A 24 -15.54 -7.04 -11.41
C ARG A 24 -16.93 -7.40 -11.95
N VAL A 25 -17.62 -6.41 -12.50
CA VAL A 25 -19.04 -6.50 -12.86
C VAL A 25 -19.30 -6.15 -14.31
N ALA A 26 -20.43 -6.65 -14.85
CA ALA A 26 -20.97 -6.24 -16.13
C ALA A 26 -22.51 -6.23 -16.08
N SER A 27 -23.13 -5.30 -16.82
CA SER A 27 -24.59 -5.18 -16.95
C SER A 27 -24.98 -4.56 -18.28
N LEU A 28 -25.98 -5.11 -18.92
CA LEU A 28 -26.64 -4.49 -20.06
C LEU A 28 -27.83 -3.67 -19.54
N GLY A 29 -27.66 -2.34 -19.51
CA GLY A 29 -28.69 -1.38 -19.09
C GLY A 29 -28.58 -0.91 -17.64
N GLY A 30 -27.60 -1.42 -16.87
CA GLY A 30 -27.44 -1.13 -15.44
C GLY A 30 -28.35 -1.99 -14.55
N SER A 31 -28.12 -1.93 -13.24
CA SER A 31 -28.86 -2.68 -12.23
C SER A 31 -28.75 -2.00 -10.87
N ASP A 32 -29.77 -2.15 -9.99
CA ASP A 32 -29.68 -1.73 -8.58
C ASP A 32 -28.65 -2.58 -7.80
N GLY A 33 -28.15 -3.66 -8.39
CA GLY A 33 -26.96 -4.40 -7.98
C GLY A 33 -27.16 -5.29 -6.76
N PHE A 34 -26.33 -5.04 -5.73
CA PHE A 34 -26.27 -5.93 -4.57
C PHE A 34 -25.88 -5.22 -3.29
N GLU A 35 -26.25 -5.81 -2.16
CA GLU A 35 -25.75 -5.48 -0.81
C GLU A 35 -24.69 -6.48 -0.38
N VAL A 36 -23.68 -6.02 0.33
CA VAL A 36 -22.62 -6.86 0.92
C VAL A 36 -22.67 -6.71 2.42
N SER A 37 -22.74 -7.83 3.12
CA SER A 37 -22.66 -7.87 4.58
C SER A 37 -21.49 -8.72 5.06
N ILE A 38 -20.90 -8.33 6.19
CA ILE A 38 -19.88 -9.08 6.91
C ILE A 38 -20.41 -9.41 8.31
N ASP A 39 -20.49 -10.70 8.63
CA ASP A 39 -21.10 -11.25 9.84
C ASP A 39 -22.52 -10.70 10.11
N GLY A 40 -23.24 -10.38 9.03
CA GLY A 40 -24.62 -9.89 9.06
C GLY A 40 -24.78 -8.37 9.14
N GLU A 41 -23.69 -7.61 9.24
CA GLU A 41 -23.68 -6.14 9.14
C GLU A 41 -23.47 -5.72 7.69
N ILE A 42 -24.34 -4.85 7.14
CA ILE A 42 -24.19 -4.32 5.77
C ILE A 42 -23.02 -3.33 5.78
N VAL A 43 -22.00 -3.65 4.98
CA VAL A 43 -20.79 -2.84 4.82
C VAL A 43 -20.76 -2.08 3.50
N ASP A 44 -21.54 -2.52 2.51
CA ASP A 44 -21.55 -1.90 1.19
C ASP A 44 -22.87 -2.16 0.43
N THR A 45 -23.24 -1.21 -0.45
CA THR A 45 -24.36 -1.34 -1.38
C THR A 45 -23.92 -0.76 -2.72
N GLN A 46 -23.89 -1.58 -3.77
CA GLN A 46 -23.42 -1.22 -5.09
C GLN A 46 -24.54 -1.22 -6.13
N ALA A 47 -24.72 -0.10 -6.80
CA ALA A 47 -25.46 -0.06 -8.06
C ALA A 47 -24.49 -0.35 -9.22
N ILE A 48 -24.90 -1.14 -10.20
CA ILE A 48 -24.05 -1.54 -11.31
C ILE A 48 -24.30 -0.63 -12.51
N PRO A 49 -23.26 0.04 -13.03
CA PRO A 49 -23.42 0.90 -14.20
C PRO A 49 -23.80 0.09 -15.43
N ASP A 50 -24.46 0.73 -16.40
CA ASP A 50 -24.62 0.15 -17.73
C ASP A 50 -23.24 0.04 -18.39
N THR A 51 -22.78 -1.18 -18.63
CA THR A 51 -21.52 -1.45 -19.33
C THR A 51 -21.72 -1.69 -20.83
N GLY A 52 -22.98 -1.66 -21.30
CA GLY A 52 -23.35 -1.81 -22.71
C GLY A 52 -23.42 -3.25 -23.21
N ASP A 53 -22.91 -4.22 -22.45
CA ASP A 53 -22.95 -5.65 -22.77
C ASP A 53 -22.70 -6.50 -21.51
N TRP A 54 -23.24 -7.73 -21.50
CA TRP A 54 -23.07 -8.70 -20.41
C TRP A 54 -21.63 -9.19 -20.22
N GLN A 55 -20.75 -8.94 -21.17
CA GLN A 55 -19.33 -9.32 -21.14
C GLN A 55 -18.39 -8.11 -21.23
N ASN A 56 -18.95 -6.90 -21.18
CA ASN A 56 -18.16 -5.67 -21.09
C ASN A 56 -17.94 -5.35 -19.60
N TRP A 57 -16.79 -5.75 -19.09
CA TRP A 57 -16.49 -5.75 -17.67
C TRP A 57 -15.89 -4.41 -17.20
N THR A 58 -16.36 -3.93 -16.05
CA THR A 58 -15.75 -2.82 -15.32
C THR A 58 -15.45 -3.24 -13.89
N THR A 59 -14.52 -2.57 -13.22
CA THR A 59 -14.27 -2.73 -11.79
C THR A 59 -14.90 -1.54 -11.06
N ILE A 60 -15.64 -1.83 -10.00
CA ILE A 60 -16.20 -0.86 -9.07
C ILE A 60 -15.67 -1.20 -7.67
N THR A 61 -15.47 -0.18 -6.82
CA THR A 61 -14.89 -0.33 -5.49
C THR A 61 -15.89 0.13 -4.44
N SER A 62 -15.98 -0.60 -3.33
CA SER A 62 -16.82 -0.24 -2.17
C SER A 62 -16.32 1.03 -1.46
N SER A 63 -17.16 1.60 -0.61
CA SER A 63 -16.68 2.45 0.49
C SER A 63 -15.80 1.64 1.44
N SER A 64 -14.93 2.32 2.19
CA SER A 64 -14.11 1.66 3.21
C SER A 64 -14.93 1.29 4.45
N PHE A 65 -14.59 0.15 5.08
CA PHE A 65 -15.17 -0.35 6.33
C PHE A 65 -14.08 -1.00 7.20
N ASP A 66 -14.18 -0.88 8.51
CA ASP A 66 -13.14 -1.37 9.42
C ASP A 66 -13.31 -2.85 9.74
N LEU A 67 -12.20 -3.61 9.66
CA LEU A 67 -12.09 -4.97 10.19
C LEU A 67 -10.93 -5.06 11.18
N VAL A 68 -11.01 -6.05 12.08
CA VAL A 68 -9.87 -6.50 12.88
C VAL A 68 -9.36 -7.83 12.36
N VAL A 69 -8.18 -8.26 12.80
CA VAL A 69 -7.66 -9.58 12.41
C VAL A 69 -8.66 -10.67 12.78
N GLY A 70 -9.07 -11.47 11.80
CA GLY A 70 -10.07 -12.50 12.03
C GLY A 70 -10.58 -13.20 10.79
N LEU A 71 -11.46 -14.19 11.03
CA LEU A 71 -12.24 -14.86 10.01
C LEU A 71 -13.66 -14.33 10.04
N TYR A 72 -14.23 -14.06 8.88
CA TYR A 72 -15.54 -13.45 8.72
C TYR A 72 -16.37 -14.22 7.68
N THR A 73 -17.68 -14.07 7.80
CA THR A 73 -18.63 -14.49 6.76
C THR A 73 -19.01 -13.29 5.92
N LEU A 74 -18.57 -13.27 4.66
CA LEU A 74 -19.01 -12.28 3.65
C LEU A 74 -20.21 -12.83 2.92
N ARG A 75 -21.28 -12.04 2.80
CA ARG A 75 -22.48 -12.38 2.05
C ARG A 75 -22.81 -11.27 1.05
N ILE A 76 -23.12 -11.66 -0.18
CA ILE A 76 -23.57 -10.78 -1.25
C ILE A 76 -25.02 -11.13 -1.56
N ASP A 77 -25.95 -10.21 -1.34
CA ASP A 77 -27.37 -10.35 -1.66
C ASP A 77 -27.72 -9.50 -2.88
N PHE A 78 -28.17 -10.13 -3.97
CA PHE A 78 -28.55 -9.41 -5.18
C PHE A 78 -29.94 -8.79 -5.01
N ILE A 79 -29.98 -7.45 -5.09
CA ILE A 79 -31.21 -6.65 -4.89
C ILE A 79 -32.06 -6.70 -6.15
N ASP A 80 -31.41 -6.73 -7.32
CA ASP A 80 -32.03 -6.70 -8.63
C ASP A 80 -31.41 -7.75 -9.56
N SER A 81 -32.09 -8.04 -10.66
CA SER A 81 -31.53 -8.82 -11.76
C SER A 81 -30.74 -7.92 -12.71
N GLY A 82 -29.91 -8.54 -13.55
CA GLY A 82 -29.16 -7.77 -14.54
C GLY A 82 -27.72 -7.47 -14.17
N THR A 83 -27.19 -8.15 -13.16
CA THR A 83 -25.77 -8.11 -12.78
C THR A 83 -25.06 -9.39 -13.16
N ASN A 84 -23.91 -9.27 -13.82
CA ASN A 84 -22.90 -10.31 -13.88
C ASN A 84 -21.75 -9.91 -12.93
N LEU A 85 -21.39 -10.80 -12.01
CA LEU A 85 -20.23 -10.68 -11.13
C LEU A 85 -19.20 -11.73 -11.55
N ASN A 86 -17.98 -11.31 -11.88
CA ASN A 86 -16.90 -12.21 -12.29
C ASN A 86 -16.03 -12.60 -11.08
N TRP A 87 -15.52 -11.60 -10.36
CA TRP A 87 -14.74 -11.77 -9.13
C TRP A 87 -14.97 -10.59 -8.20
N PHE A 88 -14.59 -10.77 -6.96
CA PHE A 88 -14.36 -9.67 -6.02
C PHE A 88 -13.06 -9.93 -5.26
N GLU A 89 -12.45 -8.86 -4.77
CA GLU A 89 -11.19 -8.90 -4.03
C GLU A 89 -11.27 -7.98 -2.82
N LEU A 90 -10.96 -8.51 -1.64
CA LEU A 90 -10.87 -7.73 -0.42
C LEU A 90 -9.52 -7.01 -0.40
N GLN A 91 -9.54 -5.69 -0.46
CA GLN A 91 -8.36 -4.85 -0.40
C GLN A 91 -8.05 -4.56 1.08
N PRO A 92 -6.87 -4.94 1.58
CA PRO A 92 -6.46 -4.59 2.93
C PRO A 92 -6.25 -3.08 3.08
N PRO A 93 -6.24 -2.56 4.31
CA PRO A 93 -5.89 -1.17 4.56
C PRO A 93 -4.50 -0.87 3.98
N ILE A 94 -4.40 0.22 3.23
CA ILE A 94 -3.10 0.79 2.88
C ILE A 94 -2.59 1.43 4.17
N THR A 95 -1.66 0.79 4.84
CA THR A 95 -0.96 1.37 5.98
C THR A 95 0.33 1.97 5.45
N GLU A 96 0.34 3.28 5.30
CA GLU A 96 1.55 4.03 4.99
C GLU A 96 2.35 4.24 6.28
N ILE A 97 3.63 3.91 6.25
CA ILE A 97 4.60 4.25 7.28
C ILE A 97 5.48 5.31 6.65
N PHE A 98 5.19 6.57 6.96
CA PHE A 98 5.98 7.70 6.48
C PHE A 98 7.12 7.99 7.48
N ILE A 99 8.33 8.17 6.96
CA ILE A 99 9.53 8.42 7.75
C ILE A 99 10.25 9.58 7.08
N GLU A 100 10.38 10.68 7.82
CA GLU A 100 11.32 11.74 7.44
C GLU A 100 12.74 11.24 7.67
N ALA A 101 13.62 11.47 6.70
CA ALA A 101 14.98 10.92 6.77
C ALA A 101 15.80 11.53 7.93
N GLU A 102 15.45 12.72 8.37
CA GLU A 102 16.03 13.40 9.51
C GLU A 102 15.53 12.91 10.88
N ASP A 103 14.43 12.15 10.93
CA ASP A 103 13.85 11.60 12.17
C ASP A 103 14.50 10.25 12.55
N TYR A 104 15.81 10.10 12.32
CA TYR A 104 16.55 8.89 12.67
C TYR A 104 16.72 8.75 14.19
N ASP A 105 16.82 7.49 14.66
CA ASP A 105 17.09 7.17 16.06
C ASP A 105 18.59 7.21 16.36
N ASP A 106 19.43 6.82 15.40
CA ASP A 106 20.89 6.83 15.49
C ASP A 106 21.52 7.00 14.11
N GLU A 107 22.73 7.54 14.06
CA GLU A 107 23.43 7.83 12.79
C GLU A 107 24.95 7.79 12.94
N SER A 108 25.64 7.75 11.81
CA SER A 108 27.07 8.03 11.73
C SER A 108 27.42 8.69 10.40
N GLY A 109 28.04 9.86 10.47
CA GLY A 109 28.71 10.52 9.36
C GLY A 109 27.85 11.49 8.55
N ILE A 110 26.54 11.50 8.74
CA ILE A 110 25.63 12.37 7.99
C ILE A 110 25.50 13.77 8.59
N SER A 111 24.92 14.70 7.82
CA SER A 111 24.51 16.03 8.29
C SER A 111 23.13 16.41 7.77
N LEU A 112 22.45 17.28 8.49
CA LEU A 112 21.14 17.82 8.07
C LEU A 112 21.33 19.10 7.26
N GLU A 113 20.49 19.27 6.24
CA GLU A 113 20.37 20.50 5.47
C GLU A 113 18.91 20.81 5.12
N ASP A 114 18.60 22.07 4.81
CA ASP A 114 17.26 22.46 4.39
C ASP A 114 16.96 21.90 2.99
N THR A 115 15.80 21.26 2.81
CA THR A 115 15.37 20.72 1.52
C THR A 115 14.53 21.70 0.72
N THR A 116 14.58 21.58 -0.61
CA THR A 116 13.66 22.26 -1.54
C THR A 116 12.61 21.31 -2.11
N ASP A 117 12.55 20.08 -1.60
CA ASP A 117 11.54 19.09 -2.03
C ASP A 117 10.12 19.47 -1.60
N GLU A 118 9.14 18.77 -2.13
CA GLU A 118 7.74 18.94 -1.75
C GLU A 118 7.55 18.64 -0.25
N GLY A 119 6.86 19.52 0.45
CA GLY A 119 6.68 19.43 1.90
C GLY A 119 7.66 20.29 2.69
N GLY A 120 8.84 20.58 2.17
CA GLY A 120 9.87 21.35 2.86
C GLY A 120 10.48 20.58 4.05
N GLY A 121 11.09 21.30 5.00
CA GLY A 121 11.77 20.69 6.14
C GLY A 121 13.27 20.54 5.91
N GLN A 122 13.81 19.40 6.34
CA GLN A 122 15.22 19.06 6.19
C GLN A 122 15.37 17.75 5.42
N ASN A 123 16.60 17.44 5.05
CA ASN A 123 17.01 16.14 4.54
C ASN A 123 18.35 15.75 5.16
N ILE A 124 18.66 14.47 5.17
CA ILE A 124 20.02 14.00 5.44
C ILE A 124 20.88 14.24 4.19
N GLY A 125 22.10 14.69 4.40
CA GLY A 125 23.07 15.01 3.34
C GLY A 125 24.50 14.84 3.79
N TYR A 126 25.46 15.21 2.92
CA TYR A 126 26.90 15.06 3.16
C TYR A 126 27.32 13.62 3.43
N ILE A 127 26.67 12.70 2.75
CA ILE A 127 26.79 11.26 2.93
C ILE A 127 28.02 10.75 2.21
N ASP A 128 28.88 10.04 2.94
CA ASP A 128 30.07 9.37 2.41
C ASP A 128 29.96 7.83 2.52
N GLU A 129 30.88 7.10 1.87
CA GLU A 129 30.95 5.64 1.98
C GLU A 129 31.20 5.20 3.44
N GLY A 130 30.32 4.34 3.95
CA GLY A 130 30.38 3.80 5.31
C GLY A 130 29.55 4.56 6.33
N ASP A 131 28.91 5.66 5.93
CA ASP A 131 27.92 6.33 6.75
C ASP A 131 26.64 5.51 6.85
N TRP A 132 25.83 5.75 7.85
CA TRP A 132 24.59 5.02 8.05
C TRP A 132 23.57 5.80 8.89
N VAL A 133 22.29 5.40 8.77
CA VAL A 133 21.19 5.86 9.65
C VAL A 133 20.35 4.69 10.09
N GLU A 134 19.76 4.77 11.28
CA GLU A 134 18.86 3.76 11.87
C GLU A 134 17.53 4.36 12.30
N TYR A 135 16.45 3.57 12.09
CA TYR A 135 15.09 3.93 12.46
C TYR A 135 14.40 2.73 13.11
N THR A 136 13.66 2.98 14.18
CA THR A 136 12.73 2.00 14.75
C THR A 136 11.39 2.10 14.04
N ILE A 137 11.00 1.07 13.31
CA ILE A 137 9.74 1.01 12.57
C ILE A 137 8.81 -0.04 13.14
N ASN A 138 7.50 0.20 13.07
CA ASN A 138 6.51 -0.78 13.49
C ASN A 138 5.71 -1.26 12.28
N ILE A 139 5.95 -2.50 11.87
CA ILE A 139 5.27 -3.14 10.73
C ILE A 139 3.93 -3.71 11.22
N PRO A 140 2.78 -3.26 10.68
CA PRO A 140 1.47 -3.62 11.21
C PRO A 140 1.06 -5.06 10.97
N SER A 141 1.52 -5.69 9.88
CA SER A 141 1.18 -7.07 9.51
C SER A 141 2.28 -7.70 8.67
N ASP A 142 2.36 -9.04 8.66
CA ASP A 142 3.20 -9.75 7.69
C ASP A 142 2.68 -9.49 6.28
N GLY A 143 3.59 -9.22 5.33
CA GLY A 143 3.16 -8.99 3.95
C GLY A 143 4.23 -8.42 3.04
N THR A 144 3.82 -8.16 1.79
CA THR A 144 4.63 -7.46 0.80
C THR A 144 4.36 -5.97 0.91
N TYR A 145 5.41 -5.19 1.04
CA TYR A 145 5.40 -3.73 1.13
C TYR A 145 6.13 -3.13 -0.07
N LEU A 146 5.65 -2.00 -0.54
CA LEU A 146 6.39 -1.14 -1.44
C LEU A 146 7.14 -0.11 -0.58
N ILE A 147 8.46 -0.13 -0.62
CA ILE A 147 9.27 0.94 -0.04
C ILE A 147 9.58 1.95 -1.14
N GLU A 148 9.34 3.21 -0.86
CA GLU A 148 9.68 4.33 -1.72
C GLU A 148 10.74 5.18 -1.03
N TYR A 149 11.82 5.48 -1.76
CA TYR A 149 12.92 6.33 -1.30
C TYR A 149 12.91 7.62 -2.11
N ARG A 150 12.85 8.74 -1.42
CA ARG A 150 12.95 10.07 -2.02
C ARG A 150 14.41 10.52 -2.02
N LEU A 151 15.03 10.62 -3.20
CA LEU A 151 16.49 10.69 -3.37
C LEU A 151 16.88 11.81 -4.33
N ALA A 152 18.03 12.46 -4.04
CA ALA A 152 18.68 13.42 -4.93
C ALA A 152 20.20 13.23 -4.90
N SER A 153 20.87 13.38 -6.04
CA SER A 153 22.34 13.40 -6.12
C SER A 153 22.81 14.14 -7.36
N ALA A 154 23.80 15.01 -7.20
CA ALA A 154 24.45 15.66 -8.34
C ALA A 154 25.41 14.75 -9.10
N VAL A 155 25.78 13.59 -8.54
CA VAL A 155 26.71 12.61 -9.10
C VAL A 155 26.11 11.20 -9.09
N ASP A 156 26.68 10.29 -9.87
CA ASP A 156 26.34 8.87 -9.74
C ASP A 156 26.90 8.34 -8.40
N SER A 157 26.08 7.54 -7.69
CA SER A 157 26.39 6.95 -6.39
C SER A 157 26.12 5.46 -6.40
N PHE A 158 26.90 4.68 -5.65
CA PHE A 158 26.62 3.27 -5.39
C PHE A 158 25.36 3.08 -4.53
N GLY A 159 24.82 4.18 -3.96
CA GLY A 159 23.59 4.20 -3.21
C GLY A 159 23.71 3.65 -1.81
N PHE A 160 22.80 2.76 -1.45
CA PHE A 160 22.74 2.21 -0.09
C PHE A 160 22.16 0.79 -0.07
N THR A 161 22.43 0.10 1.03
CA THR A 161 21.77 -1.16 1.39
C THR A 161 20.77 -0.89 2.51
N ASN A 162 19.52 -1.35 2.34
CA ASN A 162 18.50 -1.31 3.38
C ASN A 162 18.41 -2.66 4.08
N THR A 163 18.59 -2.66 5.39
CA THR A 163 18.47 -3.84 6.27
C THR A 163 17.31 -3.62 7.23
N ILE A 164 16.35 -4.54 7.30
CA ILE A 164 15.21 -4.51 8.23
C ILE A 164 15.20 -5.79 9.04
N GLY A 165 15.14 -5.68 10.37
CA GLY A 165 15.17 -6.84 11.27
C GLY A 165 16.43 -7.69 11.12
N GLY A 166 17.56 -7.10 10.71
CA GLY A 166 18.84 -7.77 10.48
C GLY A 166 18.96 -8.51 9.14
N VAL A 167 18.00 -8.36 8.24
CA VAL A 167 17.99 -8.96 6.89
C VAL A 167 18.09 -7.84 5.86
N VAL A 168 19.00 -7.97 4.89
CA VAL A 168 19.04 -7.08 3.73
C VAL A 168 17.78 -7.30 2.91
N VAL A 169 16.94 -6.28 2.81
CA VAL A 169 15.68 -6.33 2.07
C VAL A 169 15.79 -5.67 0.71
N ASP A 170 16.72 -4.72 0.55
CA ASP A 170 16.90 -3.99 -0.69
C ASP A 170 18.32 -3.40 -0.82
N THR A 171 18.74 -3.12 -2.04
CA THR A 171 19.98 -2.37 -2.36
C THR A 171 19.69 -1.47 -3.54
N GLN A 172 19.81 -0.17 -3.33
CA GLN A 172 19.58 0.86 -4.33
C GLN A 172 20.91 1.42 -4.83
N SER A 173 20.99 1.69 -6.12
CA SER A 173 22.03 2.54 -6.71
C SER A 173 21.36 3.78 -7.29
N LEU A 174 22.02 4.94 -7.21
CA LEU A 174 21.45 6.20 -7.65
C LEU A 174 22.30 6.80 -8.79
N LEU A 175 21.68 6.95 -9.97
CA LEU A 175 22.27 7.77 -11.04
C LEU A 175 22.06 9.24 -10.69
N SER A 176 22.97 10.09 -11.13
CA SER A 176 22.85 11.53 -10.94
C SER A 176 21.48 12.05 -11.36
N THR A 177 20.81 12.77 -10.47
CA THR A 177 19.58 13.49 -10.73
C THR A 177 19.82 14.89 -11.28
N GLY A 178 21.11 15.27 -11.38
CA GLY A 178 21.59 16.53 -11.95
C GLY A 178 21.88 17.62 -10.93
N ASP A 179 21.33 17.54 -9.72
CA ASP A 179 21.56 18.46 -8.63
C ASP A 179 21.28 17.76 -7.28
N TRP A 180 21.87 18.27 -6.17
CA TRP A 180 21.63 17.75 -4.81
C TRP A 180 20.21 17.98 -4.28
N GLN A 181 19.43 18.84 -4.94
CA GLN A 181 18.04 19.15 -4.61
C GLN A 181 17.08 18.85 -5.78
N ASN A 182 17.50 18.02 -6.75
CA ASN A 182 16.62 17.53 -7.80
C ASN A 182 16.15 16.11 -7.45
N TRP A 183 14.98 16.03 -6.83
CA TRP A 183 14.47 14.83 -6.18
C TRP A 183 13.74 13.88 -7.13
N ILE A 184 14.01 12.59 -6.98
CA ILE A 184 13.30 11.49 -7.64
C ILE A 184 12.85 10.47 -6.61
N THR A 185 11.86 9.66 -6.97
CA THR A 185 11.44 8.49 -6.17
C THR A 185 11.96 7.21 -6.82
N GLN A 186 12.63 6.36 -6.03
CA GLN A 186 12.94 4.97 -6.37
C GLN A 186 12.17 4.06 -5.44
N SER A 187 11.82 2.85 -5.89
CA SER A 187 11.00 1.92 -5.11
C SER A 187 11.49 0.48 -5.21
N ALA A 188 11.17 -0.31 -4.17
CA ALA A 188 11.39 -1.74 -4.14
C ALA A 188 10.23 -2.46 -3.45
N GLU A 189 9.86 -3.65 -3.94
CA GLU A 189 8.94 -4.54 -3.25
C GLU A 189 9.73 -5.45 -2.29
N VAL A 190 9.32 -5.49 -1.02
CA VAL A 190 9.99 -6.26 0.03
C VAL A 190 8.96 -7.03 0.87
N ASN A 191 9.36 -8.19 1.39
CA ASN A 191 8.52 -8.95 2.33
C ASN A 191 8.97 -8.65 3.76
N LEU A 192 8.04 -8.13 4.58
CA LEU A 192 8.30 -7.77 5.97
C LEU A 192 7.41 -8.59 6.91
N SER A 193 7.92 -8.83 8.11
CA SER A 193 7.15 -9.43 9.20
C SER A 193 6.60 -8.36 10.13
N ALA A 194 5.44 -8.62 10.73
CA ALA A 194 4.81 -7.72 11.69
C ALA A 194 5.66 -7.50 12.95
N GLY A 195 5.49 -6.32 13.55
CA GLY A 195 6.11 -5.93 14.81
C GLY A 195 7.16 -4.83 14.69
N GLU A 196 7.74 -4.47 15.83
CA GLU A 196 8.81 -3.48 15.90
C GLU A 196 10.11 -4.05 15.32
N GLN A 197 10.72 -3.32 14.40
CA GLN A 197 11.94 -3.72 13.71
C GLN A 197 12.90 -2.54 13.60
N LEU A 198 14.19 -2.81 13.61
CA LEU A 198 15.22 -1.84 13.27
C LEU A 198 15.41 -1.83 11.74
N MET A 199 15.22 -0.68 11.13
CA MET A 199 15.59 -0.39 9.75
C MET A 199 16.90 0.36 9.73
N ARG A 200 17.84 -0.06 8.90
CA ARG A 200 19.15 0.56 8.74
C ARG A 200 19.50 0.76 7.28
N LEU A 201 19.90 1.97 6.94
CA LEU A 201 20.48 2.29 5.64
C LEU A 201 22.00 2.45 5.80
N ASP A 202 22.77 1.59 5.12
CA ASP A 202 24.22 1.67 5.04
C ASP A 202 24.62 2.22 3.68
N PHE A 203 25.31 3.35 3.64
CA PHE A 203 25.66 4.04 2.41
C PHE A 203 26.95 3.50 1.79
N LEU A 204 26.93 3.35 0.46
CA LEU A 204 27.99 2.67 -0.31
C LEU A 204 28.92 3.62 -1.07
N GLY A 205 28.71 4.97 -0.99
CA GLY A 205 29.50 6.01 -1.64
C GLY A 205 28.93 6.53 -2.95
#